data_68309d2ccc39457688855db53368da5b
#
_entry.id   68309d2ccc39457688855db53368da5b
#
_cell.length_a   1.000
_cell.length_b   1.000
_cell.length_c   1.000
_cell.angle_alpha   90.00
_cell.angle_beta   90.00
_cell.angle_gamma   90.00
#
_symmetry.space_group_name_H-M   'P 1'
#
loop_
_entity.id
_entity.type
_entity.pdbx_description
1 polymer ?
#
loop_
_entity_poly.entity_id
_entity_poly.type
_entity_poly.pdbx_seq_one_letter_code
_entity_poly.pdbx_strand_id
1 'polypeptide(L)'
;MVTVEARFSRSPDGAIWTRGGPAYPFFTRYLSAFDRVRVLARVADVPRRDDGAKRVDGAGVEVWPVPCYIGPAQYLARRAAVVRAVRAAAEDGDTVVLRVPSPLGSLLAASRERAGLPYAVEVVGDPYDVFAPGVIRHPLRPLLRQRETARLRRQCRNAVGAAYVTDRYLQARYPARTGAVTAAYSSIELPAEAYRDGPRRPDPGRQGHTLVSVGTLEQMYKGVDTLVEALARLVATGLALRLVHVGEGRCRPRLERLAERLGVADRVVLTGALPAGAEVRHRLDEADLFVMPSRTEGLPKALIEAMARGLPAVGTAVGGIPELLPPDDLVPPDDPESLAGSIRQFLTDPARMAAASARNLGRAADFADEPLARRRDVFYHALRTAGAGAGTRSERLYG
;
A
#
# COMPACT_ATOMS: atom_id res chain seq x y z
N MET A 1 14.25 -10.17 -12.46
CA MET A 1 12.85 -10.68 -12.24
C MET A 1 12.21 -9.99 -11.07
N VAL A 2 10.95 -9.53 -11.20
CA VAL A 2 10.16 -8.97 -10.06
C VAL A 2 8.81 -9.68 -9.95
N THR A 3 8.35 -9.99 -8.72
CA THR A 3 7.02 -10.61 -8.52
C THR A 3 6.00 -9.57 -8.06
N VAL A 4 4.77 -9.64 -8.59
CA VAL A 4 3.66 -8.80 -8.11
C VAL A 4 2.36 -9.60 -7.99
N GLU A 5 1.55 -9.31 -6.97
CA GLU A 5 0.22 -9.90 -6.77
C GLU A 5 -0.87 -9.15 -7.57
N ALA A 6 -0.54 -8.71 -8.76
CA ALA A 6 -1.50 -8.11 -9.67
C ALA A 6 -2.17 -9.18 -10.56
N ARG A 7 -3.32 -8.81 -11.09
CA ARG A 7 -4.03 -9.53 -12.15
C ARG A 7 -4.03 -8.65 -13.37
N PHE A 8 -3.37 -9.09 -14.40
CA PHE A 8 -3.27 -8.39 -15.68
C PHE A 8 -4.16 -9.07 -16.73
N SER A 9 -4.51 -8.33 -17.75
CA SER A 9 -5.25 -8.82 -18.91
C SER A 9 -4.33 -8.80 -20.14
N ARG A 10 -4.35 -9.85 -20.94
CA ARG A 10 -3.65 -9.91 -22.22
C ARG A 10 -4.65 -9.81 -23.35
N SER A 11 -4.51 -8.79 -24.19
CA SER A 11 -5.30 -8.59 -25.40
C SER A 11 -4.82 -9.49 -26.56
N PRO A 12 -5.62 -9.65 -27.65
CA PRO A 12 -5.28 -10.56 -28.75
C PRO A 12 -3.98 -10.21 -29.50
N ASP A 13 -3.55 -8.96 -29.45
CA ASP A 13 -2.27 -8.47 -29.97
C ASP A 13 -1.06 -8.80 -29.07
N GLY A 14 -1.31 -9.52 -27.94
CA GLY A 14 -0.28 -9.92 -26.98
C GLY A 14 0.03 -8.88 -25.91
N ALA A 15 -0.52 -7.68 -26.00
CA ALA A 15 -0.25 -6.59 -25.08
C ALA A 15 -0.84 -6.83 -23.68
N ILE A 16 -0.15 -6.38 -22.63
CA ILE A 16 -0.54 -6.59 -21.24
C ILE A 16 -1.07 -5.30 -20.62
N TRP A 17 -2.21 -5.41 -19.94
CA TRP A 17 -2.99 -4.28 -19.41
C TRP A 17 -3.39 -4.46 -17.96
N THR A 18 -3.57 -3.33 -17.24
CA THR A 18 -4.06 -3.31 -15.85
C THR A 18 -5.09 -2.19 -15.66
N ARG A 19 -6.14 -2.44 -14.86
CA ARG A 19 -7.09 -1.39 -14.42
C ARG A 19 -6.72 -0.77 -13.07
N GLY A 20 -6.18 -1.52 -12.14
CA GLY A 20 -5.92 -1.06 -10.77
C GLY A 20 -4.60 -1.56 -10.18
N GLY A 21 -3.78 -2.24 -11.00
CA GLY A 21 -2.44 -2.69 -10.60
C GLY A 21 -1.34 -1.72 -11.05
N PRO A 22 -0.08 -2.04 -10.76
CA PRO A 22 1.06 -1.29 -11.26
C PRO A 22 1.11 -1.36 -12.79
N ALA A 23 1.33 -0.21 -13.42
CA ALA A 23 1.47 -0.04 -14.87
C ALA A 23 2.94 0.08 -15.28
N TYR A 24 3.21 0.22 -16.58
CA TYR A 24 4.56 0.30 -17.15
C TYR A 24 5.51 1.27 -16.38
N PRO A 25 5.11 2.52 -16.03
CA PRO A 25 6.00 3.43 -15.30
C PRO A 25 6.45 2.88 -13.94
N PHE A 26 5.62 2.06 -13.30
CA PHE A 26 6.01 1.40 -12.04
C PHE A 26 7.19 0.43 -12.24
N PHE A 27 7.27 -0.25 -13.35
CA PHE A 27 8.32 -1.24 -13.63
C PHE A 27 9.58 -0.64 -14.22
N THR A 28 9.49 0.50 -14.92
CA THR A 28 10.66 1.21 -15.47
C THR A 28 11.64 1.67 -14.40
N ARG A 29 11.19 1.83 -13.13
CA ARG A 29 12.08 2.18 -12.01
C ARG A 29 13.21 1.17 -11.76
N TYR A 30 13.02 -0.10 -12.13
CA TYR A 30 14.05 -1.12 -12.02
C TYR A 30 15.10 -1.01 -13.14
N LEU A 31 14.79 -0.35 -14.26
CA LEU A 31 15.70 -0.15 -15.38
C LEU A 31 16.83 0.82 -15.07
N SER A 32 16.77 1.56 -13.96
CA SER A 32 17.91 2.35 -13.47
C SER A 32 19.13 1.49 -13.11
N ALA A 33 18.92 0.22 -12.76
CA ALA A 33 19.98 -0.69 -12.33
C ALA A 33 20.07 -1.98 -13.15
N PHE A 34 19.04 -2.36 -13.89
CA PHE A 34 18.95 -3.61 -14.65
C PHE A 34 18.60 -3.34 -16.12
N ASP A 35 19.19 -4.09 -17.03
CA ASP A 35 19.01 -3.90 -18.48
C ASP A 35 17.58 -4.26 -18.94
N ARG A 36 16.93 -5.20 -18.25
CA ARG A 36 15.56 -5.64 -18.51
C ARG A 36 14.84 -6.06 -17.23
N VAL A 37 13.52 -5.95 -17.23
CA VAL A 37 12.64 -6.32 -16.12
C VAL A 37 11.64 -7.37 -16.59
N ARG A 38 11.68 -8.54 -15.98
CA ARG A 38 10.67 -9.59 -16.18
C ARG A 38 9.72 -9.60 -15.01
N VAL A 39 8.43 -9.33 -15.26
CA VAL A 39 7.39 -9.21 -14.23
C VAL A 39 6.61 -10.51 -14.12
N LEU A 40 6.75 -11.22 -13.01
CA LEU A 40 5.97 -12.42 -12.71
C LEU A 40 4.60 -12.04 -12.12
N ALA A 41 3.53 -12.25 -12.87
CA ALA A 41 2.18 -11.89 -12.45
C ALA A 41 1.11 -12.82 -13.03
N ARG A 42 -0.09 -12.79 -12.44
CA ARG A 42 -1.25 -13.51 -12.97
C ARG A 42 -1.78 -12.80 -14.21
N VAL A 43 -1.94 -13.52 -15.30
CA VAL A 43 -2.45 -12.99 -16.57
C VAL A 43 -3.66 -13.79 -17.04
N ALA A 44 -4.70 -13.08 -17.45
CA ALA A 44 -5.88 -13.64 -18.11
C ALA A 44 -5.97 -13.14 -19.54
N ASP A 45 -6.26 -14.04 -20.49
CA ASP A 45 -6.57 -13.64 -21.85
C ASP A 45 -7.97 -13.02 -21.89
N VAL A 46 -8.10 -11.90 -22.60
CA VAL A 46 -9.37 -11.19 -22.79
C VAL A 46 -9.59 -10.92 -24.28
N PRO A 47 -10.84 -10.99 -24.75
CA PRO A 47 -11.15 -10.77 -26.18
C PRO A 47 -10.96 -9.33 -26.61
N ARG A 48 -11.07 -8.39 -25.67
CA ARG A 48 -10.92 -6.95 -25.88
C ARG A 48 -10.30 -6.28 -24.66
N ARG A 49 -9.50 -5.25 -24.89
CA ARG A 49 -8.96 -4.38 -23.84
C ARG A 49 -10.11 -3.62 -23.16
N ASP A 50 -10.07 -3.53 -21.83
CA ASP A 50 -10.96 -2.69 -21.04
C ASP A 50 -10.66 -1.19 -21.28
N ASP A 51 -11.70 -0.37 -21.39
CA ASP A 51 -11.55 1.07 -21.45
C ASP A 51 -10.92 1.62 -20.16
N GLY A 52 -9.94 2.53 -20.31
CA GLY A 52 -9.18 3.07 -19.20
C GLY A 52 -8.09 2.16 -18.63
N ALA A 53 -7.88 0.95 -19.19
CA ALA A 53 -6.76 0.11 -18.81
C ALA A 53 -5.41 0.71 -19.24
N LYS A 54 -4.41 0.63 -18.35
CA LYS A 54 -3.05 1.15 -18.58
C LYS A 54 -2.13 0.02 -19.04
N ARG A 55 -1.21 0.32 -19.96
CA ARG A 55 -0.19 -0.62 -20.44
C ARG A 55 0.75 -1.04 -19.30
N VAL A 56 1.17 -2.29 -19.29
CA VAL A 56 2.09 -2.87 -18.28
C VAL A 56 3.47 -3.18 -18.88
N ASP A 57 3.48 -3.77 -20.05
CA ASP A 57 4.69 -4.16 -20.79
C ASP A 57 5.14 -3.04 -21.74
N GLY A 58 6.41 -3.07 -22.16
CA GLY A 58 7.00 -2.07 -23.06
C GLY A 58 8.51 -2.24 -23.15
N ALA A 59 9.21 -1.22 -23.65
CA ALA A 59 10.67 -1.25 -23.79
C ALA A 59 11.36 -1.62 -22.47
N GLY A 60 12.15 -2.70 -22.47
CA GLY A 60 12.86 -3.19 -21.29
C GLY A 60 11.98 -3.88 -20.23
N VAL A 61 10.65 -3.93 -20.40
CA VAL A 61 9.72 -4.54 -19.43
C VAL A 61 8.85 -5.58 -20.14
N GLU A 62 8.98 -6.82 -19.72
CA GLU A 62 8.16 -7.94 -20.19
C GLU A 62 7.39 -8.59 -19.03
N VAL A 63 6.24 -9.18 -19.31
CA VAL A 63 5.46 -9.90 -18.31
C VAL A 63 5.58 -11.40 -18.54
N TRP A 64 6.03 -12.13 -17.50
CA TRP A 64 5.99 -13.59 -17.45
C TRP A 64 4.64 -14.04 -16.90
N PRO A 65 3.79 -14.64 -17.74
CA PRO A 65 2.42 -14.94 -17.35
C PRO A 65 2.33 -16.16 -16.45
N VAL A 66 1.63 -16.01 -15.32
CA VAL A 66 1.18 -17.10 -14.49
C VAL A 66 -0.32 -17.28 -14.72
N PRO A 67 -0.86 -18.51 -14.81
CA PRO A 67 -2.30 -18.74 -14.98
C PRO A 67 -3.13 -17.94 -13.99
N CYS A 68 -4.11 -17.17 -14.47
CA CYS A 68 -4.95 -16.33 -13.64
C CYS A 68 -5.84 -17.18 -12.75
N TYR A 69 -5.95 -16.81 -11.46
CA TYR A 69 -6.87 -17.40 -10.49
C TYR A 69 -7.41 -16.32 -9.56
N ILE A 70 -8.63 -16.53 -9.04
CA ILE A 70 -9.30 -15.71 -8.06
C ILE A 70 -9.70 -16.61 -6.88
N GLY A 71 -9.15 -16.28 -5.71
CA GLY A 71 -9.44 -17.01 -4.48
C GLY A 71 -8.82 -18.42 -4.38
N PRO A 72 -8.98 -19.07 -3.22
CA PRO A 72 -8.32 -20.34 -2.92
C PRO A 72 -8.76 -21.51 -3.81
N ALA A 73 -10.03 -21.60 -4.15
CA ALA A 73 -10.57 -22.72 -4.94
C ALA A 73 -9.96 -22.77 -6.35
N GLN A 74 -9.92 -21.63 -7.06
CA GLN A 74 -9.31 -21.57 -8.38
C GLN A 74 -7.78 -21.76 -8.30
N TYR A 75 -7.14 -21.27 -7.23
CA TYR A 75 -5.72 -21.54 -6.99
C TYR A 75 -5.45 -23.04 -6.88
N LEU A 76 -6.23 -23.78 -6.08
CA LEU A 76 -6.07 -25.21 -5.91
C LEU A 76 -6.26 -25.96 -7.23
N ALA A 77 -7.28 -25.62 -8.01
CA ALA A 77 -7.54 -26.21 -9.31
C ALA A 77 -6.40 -25.98 -10.33
N ARG A 78 -5.71 -24.84 -10.25
CA ARG A 78 -4.62 -24.45 -11.18
C ARG A 78 -3.23 -24.60 -10.60
N ARG A 79 -3.10 -25.12 -9.37
CA ARG A 79 -1.86 -25.14 -8.60
C ARG A 79 -0.66 -25.74 -9.36
N ALA A 80 -0.85 -26.84 -10.05
CA ALA A 80 0.23 -27.48 -10.81
C ALA A 80 0.77 -26.58 -11.93
N ALA A 81 -0.12 -25.93 -12.69
CA ALA A 81 0.25 -25.00 -13.75
C ALA A 81 0.90 -23.72 -13.19
N VAL A 82 0.37 -23.18 -12.09
CA VAL A 82 0.96 -22.02 -11.40
C VAL A 82 2.38 -22.33 -10.91
N VAL A 83 2.59 -23.46 -10.22
CA VAL A 83 3.91 -23.87 -9.73
C VAL A 83 4.89 -24.08 -10.86
N ARG A 84 4.46 -24.70 -11.97
CA ARG A 84 5.29 -24.90 -13.17
C ARG A 84 5.71 -23.55 -13.77
N ALA A 85 4.79 -22.63 -13.99
CA ALA A 85 5.07 -21.30 -14.54
C ALA A 85 6.03 -20.50 -13.64
N VAL A 86 5.85 -20.56 -12.31
CA VAL A 86 6.72 -19.87 -11.35
C VAL A 86 8.13 -20.47 -11.35
N ARG A 87 8.28 -21.78 -11.43
CA ARG A 87 9.60 -22.43 -11.45
C ARG A 87 10.38 -22.15 -12.73
N ALA A 88 9.68 -21.99 -13.84
CA ALA A 88 10.30 -21.68 -15.14
C ALA A 88 10.57 -20.19 -15.34
N ALA A 89 10.16 -19.33 -14.38
CA ALA A 89 10.16 -17.88 -14.59
C ALA A 89 11.54 -17.23 -14.44
N ALA A 90 12.39 -17.73 -13.54
CA ALA A 90 13.69 -17.13 -13.21
C ALA A 90 14.83 -18.04 -13.64
N GLU A 91 15.79 -17.47 -14.34
CA GLU A 91 17.06 -18.09 -14.66
C GLU A 91 18.05 -17.97 -13.49
N ASP A 92 19.11 -18.79 -13.49
CA ASP A 92 20.06 -18.83 -12.37
C ASP A 92 20.79 -17.48 -12.17
N GLY A 93 21.13 -16.79 -13.25
CA GLY A 93 21.75 -15.47 -13.26
C GLY A 93 20.82 -14.29 -12.97
N ASP A 94 19.51 -14.52 -12.84
CA ASP A 94 18.57 -13.44 -12.59
C ASP A 94 18.71 -12.85 -11.17
N THR A 95 18.78 -11.53 -11.07
CA THR A 95 18.45 -10.83 -9.81
C THR A 95 16.96 -10.91 -9.59
N VAL A 96 16.53 -11.57 -8.51
CA VAL A 96 15.12 -11.80 -8.19
C VAL A 96 14.70 -10.92 -7.02
N VAL A 97 13.68 -10.07 -7.24
CA VAL A 97 13.07 -9.20 -6.23
C VAL A 97 11.63 -9.65 -6.00
N LEU A 98 11.33 -10.08 -4.78
CA LEU A 98 10.02 -10.57 -4.38
C LEU A 98 9.26 -9.48 -3.64
N ARG A 99 8.16 -9.00 -4.22
CA ARG A 99 7.25 -8.10 -3.49
C ARG A 99 6.35 -8.94 -2.58
N VAL A 100 6.54 -8.80 -1.28
CA VAL A 100 5.93 -9.65 -0.26
C VAL A 100 5.11 -8.84 0.77
N PRO A 101 4.07 -9.44 1.40
CA PRO A 101 3.63 -10.84 1.32
C PRO A 101 2.96 -11.19 -0.03
N SER A 102 3.29 -12.34 -0.57
CA SER A 102 2.81 -12.77 -1.89
C SER A 102 2.83 -14.30 -2.00
N PRO A 103 1.74 -14.98 -2.42
CA PRO A 103 1.75 -16.38 -2.79
C PRO A 103 2.73 -16.71 -3.92
N LEU A 104 2.77 -15.90 -4.99
CA LEU A 104 3.72 -16.09 -6.10
C LEU A 104 5.15 -15.89 -5.64
N GLY A 105 5.43 -14.82 -4.89
CA GLY A 105 6.73 -14.56 -4.29
C GLY A 105 7.17 -15.68 -3.35
N SER A 106 6.23 -16.26 -2.59
CA SER A 106 6.52 -17.39 -1.69
C SER A 106 6.87 -18.68 -2.44
N LEU A 107 6.22 -18.95 -3.56
CA LEU A 107 6.56 -20.10 -4.42
C LEU A 107 7.94 -19.93 -5.06
N LEU A 108 8.24 -18.72 -5.55
CA LEU A 108 9.53 -18.42 -6.16
C LEU A 108 10.66 -18.43 -5.12
N ALA A 109 10.45 -17.82 -3.93
CA ALA A 109 11.40 -17.90 -2.82
C ALA A 109 11.76 -19.36 -2.49
N ALA A 110 10.74 -20.23 -2.32
CA ALA A 110 10.96 -21.63 -2.02
C ALA A 110 11.66 -22.40 -3.18
N SER A 111 11.51 -21.97 -4.42
CA SER A 111 12.25 -22.52 -5.56
C SER A 111 13.73 -22.11 -5.50
N ARG A 112 13.99 -20.81 -5.30
CA ARG A 112 15.35 -20.26 -5.20
C ARG A 112 16.12 -20.84 -4.00
N GLU A 113 15.48 -20.92 -2.82
CA GLU A 113 16.08 -21.52 -1.63
C GLU A 113 16.50 -22.99 -1.84
N ARG A 114 15.68 -23.80 -2.54
CA ARG A 114 16.04 -25.19 -2.86
C ARG A 114 17.20 -25.31 -3.83
N ALA A 115 17.34 -24.36 -4.73
CA ALA A 115 18.43 -24.30 -5.70
C ALA A 115 19.70 -23.61 -5.15
N GLY A 116 19.67 -23.12 -3.90
CA GLY A 116 20.77 -22.36 -3.31
C GLY A 116 20.98 -20.96 -3.95
N LEU A 117 19.97 -20.46 -4.66
CA LEU A 117 20.05 -19.21 -5.42
C LEU A 117 19.54 -18.02 -4.61
N PRO A 118 20.19 -16.84 -4.71
CA PRO A 118 19.83 -15.65 -3.94
C PRO A 118 18.52 -15.02 -4.45
N TYR A 119 17.83 -14.30 -3.54
CA TYR A 119 16.74 -13.38 -3.86
C TYR A 119 16.74 -12.20 -2.88
N ALA A 120 16.08 -11.11 -3.27
CA ALA A 120 15.79 -9.97 -2.41
C ALA A 120 14.28 -9.86 -2.19
N VAL A 121 13.87 -9.12 -1.16
CA VAL A 121 12.46 -8.86 -0.86
C VAL A 121 12.16 -7.37 -0.82
N GLU A 122 10.99 -6.97 -1.31
CA GLU A 122 10.33 -5.69 -1.02
C GLU A 122 9.09 -5.97 -0.16
N VAL A 123 9.16 -5.61 1.12
CA VAL A 123 8.10 -5.85 2.10
C VAL A 123 7.10 -4.70 2.03
N VAL A 124 5.92 -4.96 1.45
CA VAL A 124 4.90 -3.94 1.15
C VAL A 124 3.66 -4.02 2.04
N GLY A 125 3.60 -4.98 2.94
CA GLY A 125 2.48 -5.17 3.85
C GLY A 125 2.80 -6.12 4.99
N ASP A 126 1.86 -6.23 5.92
CA ASP A 126 1.99 -7.02 7.13
C ASP A 126 0.93 -8.12 7.21
N PRO A 127 1.28 -9.39 6.96
CA PRO A 127 0.33 -10.50 7.09
C PRO A 127 -0.17 -10.68 8.54
N TYR A 128 0.61 -10.29 9.55
CA TYR A 128 0.19 -10.35 10.94
C TYR A 128 -1.04 -9.48 11.18
N ASP A 129 -1.07 -8.29 10.63
CA ASP A 129 -2.18 -7.35 10.78
C ASP A 129 -3.33 -7.65 9.80
N VAL A 130 -3.04 -8.09 8.57
CA VAL A 130 -4.08 -8.54 7.61
C VAL A 130 -4.96 -9.64 8.21
N PHE A 131 -4.35 -10.58 8.97
CA PHE A 131 -5.08 -11.63 9.68
C PHE A 131 -5.41 -11.26 11.14
N ALA A 132 -5.41 -9.99 11.52
CA ALA A 132 -5.81 -9.55 12.85
C ALA A 132 -7.32 -9.73 13.10
N PRO A 133 -7.77 -9.81 14.39
CA PRO A 133 -9.20 -9.79 14.71
C PRO A 133 -9.89 -8.57 14.07
N GLY A 134 -11.11 -8.77 13.56
CA GLY A 134 -11.88 -7.68 12.92
C GLY A 134 -11.52 -7.38 11.46
N VAL A 135 -10.35 -7.81 10.95
CA VAL A 135 -9.92 -7.55 9.57
C VAL A 135 -10.46 -8.61 8.61
N ILE A 136 -10.16 -9.89 8.83
CA ILE A 136 -10.64 -10.99 7.99
C ILE A 136 -11.49 -11.95 8.83
N ARG A 137 -12.67 -12.34 8.32
CA ARG A 137 -13.52 -13.38 8.90
C ARG A 137 -13.18 -14.73 8.26
N HIS A 138 -12.35 -15.53 8.93
CA HIS A 138 -11.98 -16.88 8.50
C HIS A 138 -11.72 -17.77 9.72
N PRO A 139 -12.24 -19.00 9.81
CA PRO A 139 -12.09 -19.86 10.99
C PRO A 139 -10.62 -20.20 11.29
N LEU A 140 -9.79 -20.41 10.27
CA LEU A 140 -8.36 -20.68 10.40
C LEU A 140 -7.49 -19.42 10.49
N ARG A 141 -8.08 -18.26 10.75
CA ARG A 141 -7.39 -16.97 10.80
C ARG A 141 -6.17 -16.97 11.75
N PRO A 142 -6.25 -17.47 13.00
CA PRO A 142 -5.09 -17.47 13.89
C PRO A 142 -3.91 -18.28 13.32
N LEU A 143 -4.19 -19.45 12.75
CA LEU A 143 -3.18 -20.29 12.10
C LEU A 143 -2.56 -19.62 10.87
N LEU A 144 -3.40 -19.01 10.02
CA LEU A 144 -2.94 -18.26 8.86
C LEU A 144 -2.06 -17.08 9.27
N ARG A 145 -2.45 -16.35 10.31
CA ARG A 145 -1.66 -15.26 10.89
C ARG A 145 -0.26 -15.70 11.26
N GLN A 146 -0.15 -16.77 12.07
CA GLN A 146 1.14 -17.30 12.50
C GLN A 146 1.97 -17.82 11.34
N ARG A 147 1.36 -18.60 10.45
CA ARG A 147 2.03 -19.21 9.30
C ARG A 147 2.58 -18.16 8.32
N GLU A 148 1.75 -17.19 7.92
CA GLU A 148 2.17 -16.17 6.95
C GLU A 148 3.20 -15.20 7.57
N THR A 149 3.07 -14.86 8.85
CA THR A 149 4.06 -14.10 9.60
C THR A 149 5.40 -14.83 9.67
N ALA A 150 5.40 -16.11 10.04
CA ALA A 150 6.61 -16.93 10.09
C ALA A 150 7.26 -17.07 8.70
N ARG A 151 6.44 -17.23 7.67
CA ARG A 151 6.91 -17.28 6.27
C ARG A 151 7.61 -15.99 5.87
N LEU A 152 7.01 -14.84 6.12
CA LEU A 152 7.61 -13.55 5.76
C LEU A 152 8.90 -13.29 6.55
N ARG A 153 8.93 -13.63 7.85
CA ARG A 153 10.17 -13.57 8.67
C ARG A 153 11.28 -14.43 8.07
N ARG A 154 10.96 -15.65 7.63
CA ARG A 154 11.94 -16.54 6.98
C ARG A 154 12.43 -15.93 5.67
N GLN A 155 11.55 -15.40 4.82
CA GLN A 155 11.93 -14.77 3.57
C GLN A 155 12.87 -13.58 3.78
N CYS A 156 12.59 -12.71 4.75
CA CYS A 156 13.47 -11.58 5.08
C CYS A 156 14.83 -12.04 5.61
N ARG A 157 14.89 -13.11 6.43
CA ARG A 157 16.15 -13.65 6.93
C ARG A 157 16.99 -14.35 5.87
N ASN A 158 16.37 -14.94 4.85
CA ASN A 158 17.08 -15.68 3.79
C ASN A 158 17.45 -14.77 2.61
N ALA A 159 16.81 -13.59 2.49
CA ALA A 159 17.09 -12.65 1.41
C ALA A 159 18.48 -12.01 1.51
N VAL A 160 19.13 -11.79 0.36
CA VAL A 160 20.39 -11.04 0.29
C VAL A 160 20.18 -9.54 0.41
N GLY A 161 18.94 -9.06 0.18
CA GLY A 161 18.52 -7.69 0.38
C GLY A 161 17.06 -7.60 0.78
N ALA A 162 16.72 -6.60 1.60
CA ALA A 162 15.35 -6.36 2.06
C ALA A 162 15.05 -4.86 2.05
N ALA A 163 14.09 -4.46 1.23
CA ALA A 163 13.53 -3.12 1.25
C ALA A 163 12.14 -3.14 1.90
N TYR A 164 11.79 -2.07 2.59
CA TYR A 164 10.53 -1.96 3.33
C TYR A 164 9.81 -0.67 2.95
N VAL A 165 8.49 -0.68 2.95
CA VAL A 165 7.72 0.55 2.72
C VAL A 165 7.68 1.46 3.95
N THR A 166 8.07 0.97 5.12
CA THR A 166 8.16 1.69 6.39
C THR A 166 9.61 1.91 6.78
N ASP A 167 9.89 2.88 7.64
CA ASP A 167 11.23 3.14 8.14
C ASP A 167 11.62 2.24 9.32
N ARG A 168 10.65 1.78 10.14
CA ARG A 168 10.89 1.00 11.38
C ARG A 168 9.90 -0.13 11.62
N TYR A 169 8.61 0.09 11.35
CA TYR A 169 7.53 -0.82 11.78
C TYR A 169 7.66 -2.24 11.22
N LEU A 170 7.81 -2.38 9.90
CA LEU A 170 7.96 -3.70 9.27
C LEU A 170 9.33 -4.31 9.56
N GLN A 171 10.38 -3.51 9.63
CA GLN A 171 11.74 -3.97 9.96
C GLN A 171 11.81 -4.59 11.34
N ALA A 172 11.17 -4.00 12.35
CA ALA A 172 11.11 -4.56 13.71
C ALA A 172 10.41 -5.92 13.74
N ARG A 173 9.37 -6.12 12.93
CA ARG A 173 8.62 -7.38 12.89
C ARG A 173 9.23 -8.44 11.97
N TYR A 174 9.85 -8.01 10.89
CA TYR A 174 10.44 -8.85 9.83
C TYR A 174 11.90 -8.47 9.56
N PRO A 175 12.80 -8.65 10.55
CA PRO A 175 14.18 -8.20 10.39
C PRO A 175 14.88 -8.95 9.24
N ALA A 176 15.66 -8.20 8.46
CA ALA A 176 16.60 -8.75 7.50
C ALA A 176 17.74 -9.48 8.24
N ARG A 177 18.44 -10.36 7.54
CA ARG A 177 19.66 -10.96 8.08
C ARG A 177 20.76 -9.91 8.27
N THR A 178 21.66 -10.16 9.21
CA THR A 178 22.86 -9.36 9.38
C THR A 178 23.71 -9.38 8.07
N GLY A 179 24.12 -8.21 7.62
CA GLY A 179 24.89 -8.05 6.37
C GLY A 179 24.06 -8.05 5.07
N ALA A 180 22.73 -8.18 5.14
CA ALA A 180 21.88 -7.95 3.96
C ALA A 180 21.85 -6.47 3.60
N VAL A 181 21.72 -6.17 2.31
CA VAL A 181 21.43 -4.81 1.83
C VAL A 181 20.02 -4.42 2.31
N THR A 182 19.90 -3.29 3.01
CA THR A 182 18.60 -2.83 3.49
C THR A 182 18.25 -1.45 2.97
N ALA A 183 16.96 -1.21 2.72
CA ALA A 183 16.43 0.10 2.33
C ALA A 183 15.02 0.32 2.88
N ALA A 184 14.63 1.60 2.95
CA ALA A 184 13.27 2.00 3.28
C ALA A 184 12.79 3.01 2.23
N TYR A 185 11.71 2.67 1.51
CA TYR A 185 11.08 3.56 0.54
C TYR A 185 9.63 3.17 0.27
N SER A 186 8.78 4.16 0.16
CA SER A 186 7.39 3.96 -0.23
C SER A 186 7.27 3.56 -1.70
N SER A 187 6.21 2.83 -2.01
CA SER A 187 5.78 2.57 -3.39
C SER A 187 4.79 3.60 -3.92
N ILE A 188 4.65 4.73 -3.23
CA ILE A 188 3.83 5.85 -3.71
C ILE A 188 4.48 6.51 -4.93
N GLU A 189 3.65 7.06 -5.79
CA GLU A 189 4.05 7.86 -6.95
C GLU A 189 3.25 9.16 -6.86
N LEU A 190 3.91 10.24 -6.44
CA LEU A 190 3.31 11.56 -6.32
C LEU A 190 4.00 12.51 -7.30
N PRO A 191 3.33 12.91 -8.39
CA PRO A 191 3.85 13.89 -9.30
C PRO A 191 3.89 15.29 -8.64
N ALA A 192 4.66 16.21 -9.21
CA ALA A 192 4.86 17.54 -8.61
C ALA A 192 3.56 18.28 -8.33
N GLU A 193 2.56 18.16 -9.21
CA GLU A 193 1.23 18.77 -9.04
C GLU A 193 0.42 18.16 -7.88
N ALA A 194 0.86 17.07 -7.28
CA ALA A 194 0.23 16.54 -6.06
C ALA A 194 0.54 17.39 -4.83
N TYR A 195 1.58 18.19 -4.87
CA TYR A 195 1.98 19.06 -3.75
C TYR A 195 1.33 20.42 -3.86
N ARG A 196 0.98 21.00 -2.69
CA ARG A 196 0.64 22.41 -2.61
C ARG A 196 1.91 23.26 -2.50
N ASP A 197 1.84 24.50 -2.97
CA ASP A 197 2.94 25.46 -2.87
C ASP A 197 3.21 25.93 -1.43
N GLY A 198 2.24 25.72 -0.51
CA GLY A 198 2.39 26.12 0.89
C GLY A 198 1.31 25.53 1.81
N PRO A 199 1.49 25.69 3.13
CA PRO A 199 0.57 25.17 4.12
C PRO A 199 -0.80 25.85 4.03
N ARG A 200 -1.83 25.14 4.47
CA ARG A 200 -3.20 25.67 4.54
C ARG A 200 -3.32 26.66 5.69
N ARG A 201 -4.09 27.70 5.45
CA ARG A 201 -4.49 28.65 6.50
C ARG A 201 -5.93 28.36 6.88
N PRO A 202 -6.23 28.12 8.17
CA PRO A 202 -7.61 28.01 8.62
C PRO A 202 -8.40 29.30 8.29
N ASP A 203 -9.64 29.11 7.85
CA ASP A 203 -10.56 30.23 7.65
C ASP A 203 -11.40 30.44 8.93
N PRO A 204 -11.18 31.51 9.70
CA PRO A 204 -11.93 31.73 10.95
C PRO A 204 -13.42 32.00 10.75
N GLY A 205 -13.82 32.38 9.53
CA GLY A 205 -15.23 32.69 9.19
C GLY A 205 -15.99 31.48 8.64
N ARG A 206 -15.34 30.34 8.47
CA ARG A 206 -15.96 29.15 7.85
C ARG A 206 -17.01 28.54 8.78
N GLN A 207 -18.24 28.47 8.28
CA GLN A 207 -19.31 27.77 8.97
C GLN A 207 -19.36 26.29 8.52
N GLY A 208 -19.08 25.39 9.45
CA GLY A 208 -19.04 23.95 9.22
C GLY A 208 -17.72 23.45 8.63
N HIS A 209 -17.38 22.21 8.96
CA HIS A 209 -16.13 21.58 8.57
C HIS A 209 -16.37 20.27 7.81
N THR A 210 -15.45 19.95 6.90
CA THR A 210 -15.47 18.71 6.13
C THR A 210 -14.32 17.81 6.57
N LEU A 211 -14.69 16.63 7.09
CA LEU A 211 -13.76 15.52 7.30
C LEU A 211 -13.65 14.73 6.00
N VAL A 212 -12.45 14.28 5.66
CA VAL A 212 -12.25 13.38 4.51
C VAL A 212 -11.48 12.13 4.93
N SER A 213 -11.88 11.00 4.38
CA SER A 213 -11.13 9.73 4.45
C SER A 213 -11.09 9.07 3.08
N VAL A 214 -10.01 8.33 2.80
CA VAL A 214 -9.79 7.68 1.49
C VAL A 214 -9.40 6.23 1.71
N GLY A 215 -10.10 5.31 1.06
CA GLY A 215 -9.76 3.89 1.13
C GLY A 215 -10.87 2.97 0.64
N THR A 216 -10.53 1.73 0.33
CA THR A 216 -11.50 0.72 -0.09
C THR A 216 -12.46 0.33 1.03
N LEU A 217 -13.71 0.08 0.67
CA LEU A 217 -14.76 -0.46 1.54
C LEU A 217 -14.98 -1.97 1.34
N GLU A 218 -14.06 -2.68 0.69
CA GLU A 218 -14.15 -4.14 0.54
C GLU A 218 -14.14 -4.90 1.88
N GLN A 219 -13.49 -4.30 2.88
CA GLN A 219 -13.45 -4.81 4.26
C GLN A 219 -13.44 -3.62 5.23
N MET A 220 -13.83 -3.85 6.48
CA MET A 220 -13.95 -2.78 7.49
C MET A 220 -12.60 -2.39 8.15
N TYR A 221 -11.48 -2.87 7.65
CA TYR A 221 -10.17 -2.57 8.25
C TYR A 221 -9.77 -1.09 8.16
N LYS A 222 -10.40 -0.32 7.27
CA LYS A 222 -10.22 1.13 7.19
C LYS A 222 -10.91 1.92 8.31
N GLY A 223 -11.73 1.25 9.15
CA GLY A 223 -12.33 1.84 10.34
C GLY A 223 -13.35 2.95 10.08
N VAL A 224 -13.94 3.00 8.86
CA VAL A 224 -14.91 4.05 8.50
C VAL A 224 -16.16 3.99 9.39
N ASP A 225 -16.50 2.81 9.91
CA ASP A 225 -17.55 2.65 10.94
C ASP A 225 -17.21 3.43 12.23
N THR A 226 -15.98 3.31 12.73
CA THR A 226 -15.49 4.10 13.89
C THR A 226 -15.55 5.60 13.61
N LEU A 227 -15.26 6.03 12.37
CA LEU A 227 -15.34 7.45 11.99
C LEU A 227 -16.79 7.94 11.92
N VAL A 228 -17.73 7.14 11.43
CA VAL A 228 -19.17 7.49 11.43
C VAL A 228 -19.70 7.61 12.88
N GLU A 229 -19.26 6.74 13.79
CA GLU A 229 -19.62 6.82 15.20
C GLU A 229 -19.01 8.08 15.87
N ALA A 230 -17.76 8.42 15.56
CA ALA A 230 -17.12 9.65 16.03
C ALA A 230 -17.83 10.91 15.49
N LEU A 231 -18.19 10.92 14.22
CA LEU A 231 -18.97 12.00 13.60
C LEU A 231 -20.31 12.20 14.33
N ALA A 232 -21.06 11.14 14.60
CA ALA A 232 -22.33 11.24 15.30
C ALA A 232 -22.20 11.86 16.70
N ARG A 233 -21.13 11.49 17.46
CA ARG A 233 -20.82 12.09 18.75
C ARG A 233 -20.55 13.58 18.64
N LEU A 234 -19.79 14.01 17.63
CA LEU A 234 -19.44 15.41 17.40
C LEU A 234 -20.66 16.23 16.97
N VAL A 235 -21.47 15.72 16.06
CA VAL A 235 -22.73 16.37 15.63
C VAL A 235 -23.69 16.54 16.81
N ALA A 236 -23.82 15.55 17.69
CA ALA A 236 -24.63 15.64 18.89
C ALA A 236 -24.21 16.77 19.87
N THR A 237 -22.96 17.24 19.76
CA THR A 237 -22.47 18.41 20.53
C THR A 237 -22.68 19.75 19.81
N GLY A 238 -23.39 19.78 18.68
CA GLY A 238 -23.69 20.99 17.93
C GLY A 238 -22.63 21.39 16.89
N LEU A 239 -21.59 20.58 16.69
CA LEU A 239 -20.59 20.87 15.64
C LEU A 239 -21.18 20.64 14.24
N ALA A 240 -21.08 21.65 13.38
CA ALA A 240 -21.49 21.57 11.99
C ALA A 240 -20.44 20.82 11.17
N LEU A 241 -20.61 19.50 11.02
CA LEU A 241 -19.68 18.60 10.37
C LEU A 241 -20.32 17.81 9.26
N ARG A 242 -19.54 17.47 8.24
CA ARG A 242 -19.82 16.41 7.25
C ARG A 242 -18.60 15.51 7.06
N LEU A 243 -18.84 14.28 6.70
CA LEU A 243 -17.82 13.31 6.32
C LEU A 243 -17.94 13.01 4.83
N VAL A 244 -16.83 13.12 4.12
CA VAL A 244 -16.69 12.63 2.74
C VAL A 244 -15.74 11.44 2.75
N HIS A 245 -16.23 10.25 2.36
CA HIS A 245 -15.38 9.08 2.19
C HIS A 245 -15.23 8.77 0.71
N VAL A 246 -13.97 8.72 0.24
CA VAL A 246 -13.61 8.37 -1.14
C VAL A 246 -13.21 6.90 -1.17
N GLY A 247 -14.03 6.08 -1.80
CA GLY A 247 -13.79 4.65 -1.94
C GLY A 247 -15.06 3.85 -2.10
N GLU A 248 -14.93 2.65 -2.65
CA GLU A 248 -16.03 1.73 -2.92
C GLU A 248 -15.74 0.35 -2.33
N GLY A 249 -16.78 -0.45 -2.13
CA GLY A 249 -16.68 -1.85 -1.72
C GLY A 249 -17.94 -2.37 -1.04
N ARG A 250 -17.96 -3.67 -0.84
CA ARG A 250 -19.13 -4.42 -0.33
C ARG A 250 -19.63 -3.98 1.07
N CYS A 251 -18.83 -3.24 1.82
CA CYS A 251 -19.23 -2.75 3.14
C CYS A 251 -20.04 -1.45 3.11
N ARG A 252 -20.17 -0.78 1.94
CA ARG A 252 -20.93 0.46 1.78
C ARG A 252 -22.36 0.38 2.35
N PRO A 253 -23.21 -0.63 2.05
CA PRO A 253 -24.58 -0.67 2.60
C PRO A 253 -24.62 -0.82 4.12
N ARG A 254 -23.57 -1.38 4.73
CA ARG A 254 -23.45 -1.47 6.19
C ARG A 254 -23.16 -0.09 6.80
N LEU A 255 -22.35 0.73 6.15
CA LEU A 255 -22.03 2.08 6.62
C LEU A 255 -23.22 3.03 6.47
N GLU A 256 -23.96 2.93 5.36
CA GLU A 256 -25.21 3.68 5.13
C GLU A 256 -26.22 3.39 6.26
N ARG A 257 -26.51 2.12 6.53
CA ARG A 257 -27.37 1.74 7.66
C ARG A 257 -26.84 2.18 9.03
N LEU A 258 -25.53 2.23 9.22
CA LEU A 258 -24.94 2.74 10.45
C LEU A 258 -25.21 4.24 10.60
N ALA A 259 -24.97 5.03 9.55
CA ALA A 259 -25.23 6.47 9.53
C ALA A 259 -26.72 6.79 9.76
N GLU A 260 -27.64 6.02 9.16
CA GLU A 260 -29.10 6.13 9.41
C GLU A 260 -29.44 5.89 10.89
N ARG A 261 -28.96 4.78 11.47
CA ARG A 261 -29.24 4.46 12.89
C ARG A 261 -28.70 5.50 13.86
N LEU A 262 -27.60 6.17 13.50
CA LEU A 262 -26.97 7.22 14.31
C LEU A 262 -27.52 8.62 14.01
N GLY A 263 -28.48 8.76 13.07
CA GLY A 263 -29.10 10.04 12.73
C GLY A 263 -28.15 11.03 12.01
N VAL A 264 -27.15 10.54 11.30
CA VAL A 264 -26.16 11.35 10.58
C VAL A 264 -26.05 11.02 9.09
N ALA A 265 -27.06 10.38 8.52
CA ALA A 265 -27.03 9.97 7.11
C ALA A 265 -26.87 11.17 6.15
N ASP A 266 -27.48 12.32 6.47
CA ASP A 266 -27.37 13.58 5.73
C ASP A 266 -25.98 14.22 5.80
N ARG A 267 -25.14 13.78 6.74
CA ARG A 267 -23.77 14.27 6.98
C ARG A 267 -22.70 13.35 6.41
N VAL A 268 -23.05 12.19 5.90
CA VAL A 268 -22.09 11.18 5.38
C VAL A 268 -22.24 11.05 3.87
N VAL A 269 -21.19 11.41 3.14
CA VAL A 269 -21.13 11.27 1.68
C VAL A 269 -20.14 10.15 1.33
N LEU A 270 -20.64 9.04 0.77
CA LEU A 270 -19.83 7.96 0.21
C LEU A 270 -19.75 8.15 -1.31
N THR A 271 -18.63 8.68 -1.81
CA THR A 271 -18.51 9.08 -3.23
C THR A 271 -18.41 7.91 -4.20
N GLY A 272 -18.12 6.71 -3.69
CA GLY A 272 -17.66 5.62 -4.53
C GLY A 272 -16.18 5.74 -4.90
N ALA A 273 -15.72 4.86 -5.79
CA ALA A 273 -14.36 4.92 -6.30
C ALA A 273 -14.20 6.11 -7.26
N LEU A 274 -13.21 6.93 -7.02
CA LEU A 274 -12.79 8.01 -7.92
C LEU A 274 -11.51 7.61 -8.66
N PRO A 275 -11.30 8.10 -9.89
CA PRO A 275 -10.02 8.01 -10.57
C PRO A 275 -8.89 8.58 -9.70
N ALA A 276 -7.80 7.82 -9.59
CA ALA A 276 -6.64 8.28 -8.84
C ALA A 276 -6.03 9.55 -9.48
N GLY A 277 -5.52 10.44 -8.67
CA GLY A 277 -4.90 11.68 -9.12
C GLY A 277 -5.80 12.90 -8.90
N ALA A 278 -6.18 13.63 -9.95
CA ALA A 278 -6.83 14.93 -9.85
C ALA A 278 -8.16 14.91 -9.06
N GLU A 279 -9.01 13.93 -9.28
CA GLU A 279 -10.31 13.87 -8.61
C GLU A 279 -10.20 13.59 -7.10
N VAL A 280 -9.29 12.70 -6.71
CA VAL A 280 -8.99 12.47 -5.28
C VAL A 280 -8.39 13.73 -4.66
N ARG A 281 -7.43 14.39 -5.34
CA ARG A 281 -6.84 15.65 -4.87
C ARG A 281 -7.88 16.73 -4.68
N HIS A 282 -8.84 16.86 -5.59
CA HIS A 282 -9.94 17.82 -5.46
C HIS A 282 -10.74 17.59 -4.16
N ARG A 283 -11.09 16.33 -3.84
CA ARG A 283 -11.77 16.02 -2.58
C ARG A 283 -10.91 16.31 -1.33
N LEU A 284 -9.61 16.06 -1.43
CA LEU A 284 -8.68 16.45 -0.37
C LEU A 284 -8.61 17.97 -0.21
N ASP A 285 -8.66 18.74 -1.31
CA ASP A 285 -8.59 20.20 -1.27
C ASP A 285 -9.85 20.85 -0.67
N GLU A 286 -11.01 20.24 -0.86
CA GLU A 286 -12.29 20.70 -0.28
C GLU A 286 -12.41 20.42 1.24
N ALA A 287 -11.57 19.55 1.79
CA ALA A 287 -11.65 19.12 3.17
C ALA A 287 -10.81 19.99 4.11
N ASP A 288 -11.17 19.97 5.39
CA ASP A 288 -10.46 20.67 6.47
C ASP A 288 -9.52 19.72 7.23
N LEU A 289 -9.92 18.47 7.42
CA LEU A 289 -9.17 17.47 8.18
C LEU A 289 -9.23 16.10 7.49
N PHE A 290 -8.08 15.47 7.33
CA PHE A 290 -7.98 14.08 6.90
C PHE A 290 -8.08 13.15 8.12
N VAL A 291 -8.89 12.11 8.04
CA VAL A 291 -9.06 11.14 9.12
C VAL A 291 -8.78 9.73 8.63
N MET A 292 -7.85 9.03 9.28
CA MET A 292 -7.46 7.66 8.97
C MET A 292 -7.65 6.73 10.17
N PRO A 293 -8.88 6.25 10.40
CA PRO A 293 -9.22 5.44 11.58
C PRO A 293 -8.93 3.94 11.38
N SER A 294 -7.93 3.62 10.59
CA SER A 294 -7.63 2.25 10.15
C SER A 294 -7.29 1.31 11.31
N ARG A 295 -7.67 0.04 11.20
CA ARG A 295 -7.30 -1.06 12.11
C ARG A 295 -5.97 -1.69 11.75
N THR A 296 -5.53 -1.52 10.52
CA THR A 296 -4.25 -1.99 10.01
C THR A 296 -3.82 -1.19 8.79
N GLU A 297 -2.53 -0.91 8.70
CA GLU A 297 -1.89 -0.29 7.54
C GLU A 297 -0.46 -0.82 7.36
N GLY A 298 0.00 -0.84 6.11
CA GLY A 298 1.43 -0.80 5.82
C GLY A 298 1.96 0.62 6.01
N LEU A 299 2.41 1.27 4.93
CA LEU A 299 2.57 2.72 4.91
C LEU A 299 1.41 3.31 4.07
N PRO A 300 0.51 4.11 4.67
CA PRO A 300 -0.74 4.51 4.01
C PRO A 300 -0.51 5.61 2.97
N LYS A 301 -0.64 5.27 1.69
CA LYS A 301 -0.48 6.22 0.57
C LYS A 301 -1.47 7.38 0.65
N ALA A 302 -2.74 7.10 0.99
CA ALA A 302 -3.77 8.13 1.09
C ALA A 302 -3.46 9.21 2.15
N LEU A 303 -2.79 8.83 3.25
CA LEU A 303 -2.33 9.80 4.24
C LEU A 303 -1.21 10.67 3.66
N ILE A 304 -0.26 10.08 2.94
CA ILE A 304 0.82 10.84 2.29
C ILE A 304 0.25 11.79 1.22
N GLU A 305 -0.73 11.34 0.44
CA GLU A 305 -1.46 12.17 -0.52
C GLU A 305 -2.15 13.36 0.17
N ALA A 306 -2.82 13.12 1.30
CA ALA A 306 -3.44 14.19 2.10
C ALA A 306 -2.39 15.16 2.68
N MET A 307 -1.27 14.65 3.17
CA MET A 307 -0.15 15.45 3.67
C MET A 307 0.46 16.33 2.56
N ALA A 308 0.61 15.81 1.34
CA ALA A 308 1.07 16.58 0.18
C ALA A 308 0.09 17.72 -0.20
N ARG A 309 -1.20 17.59 0.14
CA ARG A 309 -2.19 18.67 0.02
C ARG A 309 -2.20 19.60 1.24
N GLY A 310 -1.24 19.47 2.15
CA GLY A 310 -1.16 20.28 3.37
C GLY A 310 -2.35 20.04 4.31
N LEU A 311 -3.07 18.91 4.24
CA LEU A 311 -4.15 18.62 5.17
C LEU A 311 -3.59 18.29 6.55
N PRO A 312 -4.09 18.92 7.64
CA PRO A 312 -4.01 18.34 8.96
C PRO A 312 -4.61 16.95 8.97
N ALA A 313 -4.10 16.08 9.81
CA ALA A 313 -4.55 14.68 9.82
C ALA A 313 -4.60 14.10 11.23
N VAL A 314 -5.61 13.27 11.47
CA VAL A 314 -5.72 12.38 12.63
C VAL A 314 -5.67 10.94 12.15
N GLY A 315 -4.87 10.10 12.79
CA GLY A 315 -4.76 8.68 12.44
C GLY A 315 -4.77 7.78 13.67
N THR A 316 -4.96 6.49 13.44
CA THR A 316 -4.79 5.49 14.49
C THR A 316 -3.33 5.08 14.65
N ALA A 317 -2.94 4.69 15.87
CA ALA A 317 -1.58 4.24 16.19
C ALA A 317 -1.31 2.80 15.68
N VAL A 318 -1.53 2.55 14.38
CA VAL A 318 -1.34 1.23 13.76
C VAL A 318 -0.41 1.29 12.54
N GLY A 319 0.32 0.21 12.32
CA GLY A 319 1.17 0.06 11.12
C GLY A 319 2.19 1.17 10.98
N GLY A 320 2.29 1.71 9.78
CA GLY A 320 3.18 2.83 9.44
C GLY A 320 2.57 4.22 9.69
N ILE A 321 1.35 4.35 10.23
CA ILE A 321 0.75 5.66 10.52
C ILE A 321 1.61 6.45 11.55
N PRO A 322 2.14 5.83 12.63
CA PRO A 322 3.03 6.51 13.59
C PRO A 322 4.40 6.96 13.01
N GLU A 323 4.73 6.54 11.80
CA GLU A 323 5.93 7.03 11.11
C GLU A 323 5.65 8.33 10.32
N LEU A 324 4.37 8.65 10.12
CA LEU A 324 3.91 9.82 9.37
C LEU A 324 3.38 10.93 10.26
N LEU A 325 2.68 10.58 11.33
CA LEU A 325 2.05 11.51 12.26
C LEU A 325 2.72 11.46 13.64
N PRO A 326 2.79 12.62 14.36
CA PRO A 326 3.30 12.64 15.73
C PRO A 326 2.31 11.99 16.69
N PRO A 327 2.76 11.59 17.91
CA PRO A 327 1.91 10.95 18.91
C PRO A 327 0.62 11.70 19.25
N ASP A 328 0.65 13.03 19.28
CA ASP A 328 -0.51 13.88 19.63
C ASP A 328 -1.63 13.86 18.57
N ASP A 329 -1.33 13.40 17.36
CA ASP A 329 -2.29 13.26 16.25
C ASP A 329 -2.73 11.80 16.06
N LEU A 330 -2.36 10.90 17.02
CA LEU A 330 -2.68 9.49 16.99
C LEU A 330 -3.69 9.12 18.08
N VAL A 331 -4.61 8.22 17.71
CA VAL A 331 -5.60 7.65 18.63
C VAL A 331 -5.55 6.12 18.60
N PRO A 332 -6.08 5.41 19.63
CA PRO A 332 -6.25 3.97 19.56
C PRO A 332 -7.19 3.56 18.40
N PRO A 333 -6.98 2.41 17.77
CA PRO A 333 -7.96 1.87 16.82
C PRO A 333 -9.24 1.43 17.55
N ASP A 334 -10.37 1.44 16.84
CA ASP A 334 -11.69 1.06 17.37
C ASP A 334 -12.18 1.91 18.56
N ASP A 335 -11.69 3.13 18.70
CA ASP A 335 -12.07 4.07 19.75
C ASP A 335 -12.71 5.34 19.16
N PRO A 336 -14.04 5.36 18.96
CA PRO A 336 -14.73 6.53 18.40
C PRO A 336 -14.73 7.74 19.35
N GLU A 337 -14.56 7.54 20.66
CA GLU A 337 -14.51 8.62 21.63
C GLU A 337 -13.20 9.40 21.54
N SER A 338 -12.05 8.69 21.61
CA SER A 338 -10.74 9.29 21.42
C SER A 338 -10.62 9.95 20.04
N LEU A 339 -11.18 9.32 18.99
CA LEU A 339 -11.19 9.89 17.64
C LEU A 339 -12.00 11.20 17.60
N ALA A 340 -13.19 11.23 18.19
CA ALA A 340 -13.99 12.44 18.27
C ALA A 340 -13.30 13.55 19.07
N GLY A 341 -12.66 13.21 20.19
CA GLY A 341 -11.87 14.14 21.00
C GLY A 341 -10.74 14.79 20.20
N SER A 342 -9.95 13.99 19.48
CA SER A 342 -8.85 14.51 18.65
C SER A 342 -9.35 15.37 17.48
N ILE A 343 -10.40 14.94 16.77
CA ILE A 343 -11.04 15.74 15.71
C ILE A 343 -11.50 17.10 16.26
N ARG A 344 -12.18 17.11 17.42
CA ARG A 344 -12.64 18.36 18.05
C ARG A 344 -11.47 19.29 18.35
N GLN A 345 -10.39 18.79 18.96
CA GLN A 345 -9.20 19.59 19.27
C GLN A 345 -8.61 20.27 18.03
N PHE A 346 -8.57 19.57 16.90
CA PHE A 346 -8.14 20.17 15.63
C PHE A 346 -9.08 21.29 15.18
N LEU A 347 -10.39 21.03 15.15
CA LEU A 347 -11.37 21.96 14.59
C LEU A 347 -11.59 23.21 15.47
N THR A 348 -11.27 23.14 16.75
CA THR A 348 -11.40 24.25 17.69
C THR A 348 -10.09 25.02 17.92
N ASP A 349 -8.97 24.57 17.35
CA ASP A 349 -7.66 25.22 17.48
C ASP A 349 -7.06 25.54 16.10
N PRO A 350 -7.27 26.75 15.57
CA PRO A 350 -6.70 27.17 14.29
C PRO A 350 -5.16 27.14 14.24
N ALA A 351 -4.50 27.37 15.37
CA ALA A 351 -3.04 27.35 15.44
C ALA A 351 -2.52 25.91 15.28
N ARG A 352 -3.16 24.94 15.94
CA ARG A 352 -2.87 23.50 15.75
C ARG A 352 -3.10 23.07 14.31
N MET A 353 -4.20 23.50 13.69
CA MET A 353 -4.50 23.23 12.28
C MET A 353 -3.38 23.72 11.36
N ALA A 354 -2.95 24.99 11.52
CA ALA A 354 -1.90 25.58 10.71
C ALA A 354 -0.54 24.89 10.92
N ALA A 355 -0.17 24.61 12.17
CA ALA A 355 1.06 23.89 12.50
C ALA A 355 1.10 22.47 11.92
N ALA A 356 0.00 21.73 12.03
CA ALA A 356 -0.14 20.41 11.46
C ALA A 356 -0.08 20.42 9.92
N SER A 357 -0.70 21.41 9.29
CA SER A 357 -0.62 21.59 7.83
C SER A 357 0.81 21.79 7.36
N ALA A 358 1.55 22.68 7.99
CA ALA A 358 2.96 22.97 7.64
C ALA A 358 3.85 21.73 7.84
N ARG A 359 3.72 21.07 8.99
CA ARG A 359 4.45 19.85 9.30
C ARG A 359 4.17 18.73 8.30
N ASN A 360 2.89 18.47 8.00
CA ASN A 360 2.48 17.39 7.11
C ASN A 360 2.98 17.65 5.68
N LEU A 361 2.87 18.88 5.18
CA LEU A 361 3.40 19.25 3.87
C LEU A 361 4.92 19.04 3.80
N GLY A 362 5.66 19.48 4.84
CA GLY A 362 7.10 19.26 4.94
C GLY A 362 7.46 17.77 4.96
N ARG A 363 6.74 16.95 5.75
CA ARG A 363 6.97 15.50 5.80
C ARG A 363 6.63 14.81 4.47
N ALA A 364 5.61 15.26 3.75
CA ALA A 364 5.24 14.70 2.45
C ALA A 364 6.37 14.84 1.41
N ALA A 365 7.22 15.85 1.51
CA ALA A 365 8.35 16.05 0.59
C ALA A 365 9.35 14.88 0.59
N ASP A 366 9.46 14.13 1.69
CA ASP A 366 10.30 12.93 1.78
C ASP A 366 9.81 11.79 0.86
N PHE A 367 8.58 11.89 0.40
CA PHE A 367 7.91 10.93 -0.48
C PHE A 367 7.78 11.43 -1.93
N ALA A 368 8.45 12.50 -2.29
CA ALA A 368 8.55 12.95 -3.68
C ALA A 368 9.37 11.94 -4.52
N ASP A 369 9.16 11.98 -5.83
CA ASP A 369 9.76 11.00 -6.74
C ASP A 369 11.28 10.95 -6.63
N GLU A 370 11.96 12.10 -6.54
CA GLU A 370 13.42 12.15 -6.51
C GLU A 370 14.04 11.53 -5.24
N PRO A 371 13.60 11.86 -3.99
CA PRO A 371 14.06 11.18 -2.78
C PRO A 371 13.81 9.67 -2.79
N LEU A 372 12.63 9.25 -3.28
CA LEU A 372 12.29 7.83 -3.37
C LEU A 372 13.11 7.12 -4.46
N ALA A 373 13.33 7.75 -5.62
CA ALA A 373 14.17 7.21 -6.69
C ALA A 373 15.61 6.98 -6.20
N ARG A 374 16.24 7.99 -5.56
CA ARG A 374 17.58 7.84 -5.00
C ARG A 374 17.71 6.65 -4.04
N ARG A 375 16.74 6.47 -3.12
CA ARG A 375 16.75 5.33 -2.17
C ARG A 375 16.60 3.99 -2.89
N ARG A 376 15.72 3.91 -3.90
CA ARG A 376 15.52 2.71 -4.74
C ARG A 376 16.78 2.37 -5.55
N ASP A 377 17.39 3.37 -6.19
CA ASP A 377 18.55 3.18 -7.05
C ASP A 377 19.75 2.65 -6.26
N VAL A 378 20.01 3.21 -5.09
CA VAL A 378 21.06 2.69 -4.18
C VAL A 378 20.81 1.21 -3.85
N PHE A 379 19.57 0.85 -3.53
CA PHE A 379 19.20 -0.53 -3.21
C PHE A 379 19.37 -1.46 -4.43
N TYR A 380 18.86 -1.08 -5.60
CA TYR A 380 18.91 -1.92 -6.79
C TYR A 380 20.33 -2.10 -7.32
N HIS A 381 21.16 -1.05 -7.32
CA HIS A 381 22.56 -1.16 -7.69
C HIS A 381 23.34 -2.07 -6.72
N ALA A 382 23.10 -1.97 -5.43
CA ALA A 382 23.70 -2.87 -4.44
C ALA A 382 23.27 -4.33 -4.65
N LEU A 383 22.00 -4.59 -5.01
CA LEU A 383 21.54 -5.94 -5.35
C LEU A 383 22.21 -6.50 -6.61
N ARG A 384 22.40 -5.66 -7.64
CA ARG A 384 23.11 -6.07 -8.86
C ARG A 384 24.54 -6.53 -8.55
N THR A 385 25.27 -5.75 -7.73
CA THR A 385 26.61 -6.09 -7.30
C THR A 385 26.66 -7.37 -6.45
N ALA A 386 25.73 -7.54 -5.51
CA ALA A 386 25.64 -8.74 -4.68
C ALA A 386 25.30 -10.00 -5.48
N GLY A 387 24.45 -9.88 -6.52
CA GLY A 387 24.11 -10.97 -7.44
C GLY A 387 25.29 -11.41 -8.32
N ALA A 388 26.06 -10.48 -8.81
CA ALA A 388 27.27 -10.77 -9.62
C ALA A 388 28.34 -11.52 -8.81
N GLY A 389 28.51 -11.20 -7.52
CA GLY A 389 29.48 -11.87 -6.63
C GLY A 389 29.11 -13.31 -6.24
N ALA A 390 27.85 -13.69 -6.34
CA ALA A 390 27.38 -15.05 -6.06
C ALA A 390 27.66 -16.01 -7.24
N GLY A 391 27.61 -15.51 -8.49
CA GLY A 391 27.93 -16.28 -9.70
C GLY A 391 29.40 -16.71 -9.76
N THR A 392 30.31 -15.82 -9.36
CA THR A 392 31.75 -16.11 -9.40
C THR A 392 32.24 -17.06 -8.29
N ARG A 393 31.45 -17.30 -7.22
CA ARG A 393 31.78 -18.31 -6.19
C ARG A 393 31.43 -19.74 -6.64
N SER A 394 30.43 -19.92 -7.49
CA SER A 394 30.05 -21.25 -7.99
C SER A 394 31.07 -21.81 -8.98
N GLU A 395 31.72 -20.94 -9.78
CA GLU A 395 32.77 -21.37 -10.74
C GLU A 395 34.08 -21.78 -10.08
N ARG A 396 34.37 -21.34 -8.83
CA ARG A 396 35.58 -21.71 -8.09
C ARG A 396 35.50 -23.00 -7.28
N LEU A 397 34.32 -23.64 -7.23
CA LEU A 397 34.13 -24.92 -6.51
C LEU A 397 34.10 -26.14 -7.43
N TYR A 398 34.27 -25.96 -8.74
CA TYR A 398 34.30 -27.03 -9.74
C TYR A 398 35.46 -26.90 -10.73
N GLY A 399 36.49 -26.15 -10.35
CA GLY A 399 37.78 -26.06 -11.06
C GLY A 399 38.89 -26.79 -10.33
#